data_43758b42710ad641d413d33adcf5f0bc
#
_entry.id   43758b42710ad641d413d33adcf5f0bc
#
_cell.length_a   1.000
_cell.length_b   1.000
_cell.length_c   1.000
_cell.angle_alpha   90.00
_cell.angle_beta   90.00
_cell.angle_gamma   90.00
#
_symmetry.space_group_name_H-M   'P 1'
#
loop_
_entity.id
_entity.type
_entity.pdbx_description
1 polymer ?
#
loop_
_entity_poly.entity_id
_entity_poly.type
_entity_poly.pdbx_seq_one_letter_code
_entity_poly.pdbx_strand_id
1 'polypeptide(L)'
;EQSCDVYFYELGLKVGINRISLMMKKLGLGQYYNLEIDDKAKGVVPDKEWKLKRDGSRWSLGETLNASIGQGYILTKPLQLVTMVSRIASNGFKITPTFKIGKNKNGFQRLDINNQHLDYIKKAMERVITGKKGTAKNYKIGTKNFEMAGKTGTVQVVRISKAEREEGVVKNEDRDWKKRDHALFVGYAPAHNPKYAISVVVEHGGSGSSVAAPI
;
A
#
# COMPACT_ATOMS: atom_id res chain seq x y z
N GLU A 1 -12.47 1.58 2.95
CA GLU A 1 -12.81 2.14 4.26
C GLU A 1 -12.49 1.16 5.41
N GLN A 2 -12.98 -0.08 5.38
CA GLN A 2 -12.93 -1.05 6.49
C GLN A 2 -11.88 -2.16 6.35
N SER A 3 -11.11 -2.21 5.27
CA SER A 3 -10.12 -3.26 4.99
C SER A 3 -10.72 -4.69 5.06
N CYS A 4 -11.81 -4.93 4.31
CA CYS A 4 -12.48 -6.23 4.28
C CYS A 4 -11.70 -7.20 3.38
N ASP A 5 -10.92 -8.09 3.96
CA ASP A 5 -10.07 -9.04 3.22
C ASP A 5 -10.88 -9.96 2.31
N VAL A 6 -12.03 -10.48 2.79
CA VAL A 6 -12.88 -11.39 1.99
C VAL A 6 -13.31 -10.74 0.68
N TYR A 7 -13.71 -9.46 0.70
CA TYR A 7 -14.04 -8.72 -0.51
C TYR A 7 -12.86 -8.65 -1.48
N PHE A 8 -11.65 -8.36 -0.98
CA PHE A 8 -10.46 -8.27 -1.81
C PHE A 8 -9.97 -9.63 -2.28
N TYR A 9 -10.17 -10.71 -1.54
CA TYR A 9 -9.90 -12.06 -2.00
C TYR A 9 -10.74 -12.40 -3.24
N GLU A 10 -12.05 -12.21 -3.17
CA GLU A 10 -12.93 -12.47 -4.30
C GLU A 10 -12.62 -11.58 -5.51
N LEU A 11 -12.38 -10.29 -5.26
CA LEU A 11 -11.98 -9.35 -6.31
C LEU A 11 -10.65 -9.77 -6.94
N GLY A 12 -9.66 -10.14 -6.12
CA GLY A 12 -8.36 -10.61 -6.57
C GLY A 12 -8.43 -11.83 -7.46
N LEU A 13 -9.28 -12.80 -7.13
CA LEU A 13 -9.52 -13.98 -7.98
C LEU A 13 -10.12 -13.60 -9.34
N LYS A 14 -11.07 -12.67 -9.37
CA LYS A 14 -11.69 -12.18 -10.63
C LYS A 14 -10.70 -11.39 -11.49
N VAL A 15 -9.85 -10.57 -10.87
CA VAL A 15 -8.84 -9.74 -11.58
C VAL A 15 -7.66 -10.58 -12.05
N GLY A 16 -7.15 -11.45 -11.18
CA GLY A 16 -5.96 -12.27 -11.38
C GLY A 16 -4.64 -11.54 -11.20
N ILE A 17 -3.61 -12.30 -10.79
CA ILE A 17 -2.31 -11.75 -10.38
C ILE A 17 -1.62 -10.92 -11.46
N ASN A 18 -1.69 -11.30 -12.73
CA ASN A 18 -1.00 -10.57 -13.80
C ASN A 18 -1.52 -9.14 -13.96
N ARG A 19 -2.85 -8.93 -13.85
CA ARG A 19 -3.46 -7.60 -13.90
C ARG A 19 -3.16 -6.79 -12.63
N ILE A 20 -3.18 -7.44 -11.47
CA ILE A 20 -2.77 -6.83 -10.20
C ILE A 20 -1.32 -6.36 -10.30
N SER A 21 -0.39 -7.22 -10.71
CA SER A 21 1.02 -6.92 -10.91
C SER A 21 1.24 -5.75 -11.88
N LEU A 22 0.53 -5.77 -13.02
CA LEU A 22 0.62 -4.70 -14.02
C LEU A 22 0.21 -3.34 -13.42
N MET A 23 -0.90 -3.29 -12.67
CA MET A 23 -1.35 -2.06 -12.02
C MET A 23 -0.38 -1.60 -10.91
N MET A 24 0.14 -2.51 -10.11
CA MET A 24 1.16 -2.20 -9.10
C MET A 24 2.40 -1.56 -9.74
N LYS A 25 2.92 -2.15 -10.82
CA LYS A 25 4.06 -1.59 -11.59
C LYS A 25 3.71 -0.22 -12.20
N LYS A 26 2.51 -0.06 -12.75
CA LYS A 26 2.01 1.22 -13.29
C LYS A 26 1.94 2.30 -12.20
N LEU A 27 1.57 1.94 -10.98
CA LEU A 27 1.53 2.84 -9.83
C LEU A 27 2.89 3.09 -9.18
N GLY A 28 3.96 2.40 -9.58
CA GLY A 28 5.33 2.70 -9.13
C GLY A 28 5.96 1.69 -8.18
N LEU A 29 5.28 0.57 -7.91
CA LEU A 29 5.86 -0.51 -7.12
C LEU A 29 6.81 -1.37 -7.98
N GLY A 30 7.78 -2.04 -7.34
CA GLY A 30 8.74 -2.89 -8.03
C GLY A 30 9.72 -2.13 -8.95
N GLN A 31 9.87 -0.82 -8.76
CA GLN A 31 10.72 0.04 -9.58
C GLN A 31 11.90 0.57 -8.77
N TYR A 32 13.01 0.78 -9.45
CA TYR A 32 14.15 1.51 -8.92
C TYR A 32 13.99 3.00 -9.22
N TYR A 33 14.18 3.84 -8.22
CA TYR A 33 14.24 5.29 -8.36
C TYR A 33 15.67 5.77 -8.14
N ASN A 34 16.30 6.30 -9.18
CA ASN A 34 17.64 6.86 -9.07
C ASN A 34 17.61 8.21 -8.34
N LEU A 35 17.76 8.17 -7.02
CA LEU A 35 17.79 9.35 -6.15
C LEU A 35 19.22 9.79 -5.77
N GLU A 36 20.24 9.22 -6.43
CA GLU A 36 21.65 9.48 -6.10
C GLU A 36 22.03 9.04 -4.67
N ILE A 37 21.28 8.07 -4.13
CA ILE A 37 21.57 7.35 -2.89
C ILE A 37 21.80 5.88 -3.21
N ASP A 38 22.64 5.22 -2.41
CA ASP A 38 22.95 3.79 -2.62
C ASP A 38 21.81 2.89 -2.15
N ASP A 39 20.74 2.87 -2.95
CA ASP A 39 19.56 2.06 -2.72
C ASP A 39 19.23 1.22 -3.97
N LYS A 40 19.75 0.00 -4.01
CA LYS A 40 19.62 -0.92 -5.16
C LYS A 40 18.41 -1.85 -5.09
N ALA A 41 17.69 -1.90 -3.97
CA ALA A 41 16.56 -2.81 -3.83
C ALA A 41 15.33 -2.33 -4.61
N LYS A 42 14.80 -3.18 -5.50
CA LYS A 42 13.60 -2.88 -6.31
C LYS A 42 12.29 -3.29 -5.64
N GLY A 43 12.35 -4.04 -4.52
CA GLY A 43 11.20 -4.75 -4.03
C GLY A 43 10.79 -5.89 -4.98
N VAL A 44 9.62 -6.48 -4.72
CA VAL A 44 9.07 -7.57 -5.55
C VAL A 44 7.61 -7.28 -5.85
N VAL A 45 7.25 -7.25 -7.13
CA VAL A 45 5.87 -7.25 -7.62
C VAL A 45 5.68 -8.52 -8.43
N PRO A 46 5.15 -9.59 -7.79
CA PRO A 46 5.11 -10.91 -8.37
C PRO A 46 4.03 -11.02 -9.46
N ASP A 47 4.28 -11.89 -10.42
CA ASP A 47 3.31 -12.39 -11.40
C ASP A 47 3.61 -13.87 -11.71
N LYS A 48 2.82 -14.48 -12.61
CA LYS A 48 2.98 -15.90 -12.96
C LYS A 48 4.37 -16.21 -13.54
N GLU A 49 4.87 -15.34 -14.39
CA GLU A 49 6.17 -15.51 -15.03
C GLU A 49 7.32 -15.36 -14.03
N TRP A 50 7.23 -14.35 -13.16
CA TRP A 50 8.19 -14.13 -12.09
C TRP A 50 8.34 -15.37 -11.20
N LYS A 51 7.22 -15.98 -10.79
CA LYS A 51 7.26 -17.18 -9.96
C LYS A 51 7.88 -18.37 -10.68
N LEU A 52 7.48 -18.59 -11.93
CA LEU A 52 8.02 -19.69 -12.73
C LEU A 52 9.55 -19.57 -12.87
N LYS A 53 10.04 -18.36 -13.11
CA LYS A 53 11.50 -18.10 -13.20
C LYS A 53 12.23 -18.27 -11.87
N ARG A 54 11.58 -17.91 -10.76
CA ARG A 54 12.18 -17.98 -9.43
C ARG A 54 12.22 -19.38 -8.87
N ASP A 55 11.07 -20.08 -8.88
CA ASP A 55 10.84 -21.31 -8.14
C ASP A 55 10.65 -22.53 -9.07
N GLY A 56 10.57 -22.34 -10.40
CA GLY A 56 10.20 -23.40 -11.34
C GLY A 56 8.76 -23.89 -11.19
N SER A 57 7.95 -23.27 -10.32
CA SER A 57 6.59 -23.71 -10.00
C SER A 57 5.52 -22.78 -10.55
N ARG A 58 4.31 -23.34 -10.79
CA ARG A 58 3.17 -22.56 -11.26
C ARG A 58 2.59 -21.69 -10.14
N TRP A 59 2.02 -20.56 -10.51
CA TRP A 59 1.26 -19.70 -9.61
C TRP A 59 -0.03 -20.37 -9.14
N SER A 60 -0.29 -20.33 -7.83
CA SER A 60 -1.51 -20.88 -7.22
C SER A 60 -2.57 -19.80 -6.96
N LEU A 61 -3.82 -20.22 -6.77
CA LEU A 61 -4.91 -19.33 -6.38
C LEU A 61 -4.69 -18.72 -4.99
N GLY A 62 -4.15 -19.50 -4.04
CA GLY A 62 -3.83 -19.01 -2.69
C GLY A 62 -2.82 -17.87 -2.68
N GLU A 63 -1.86 -17.86 -3.62
CA GLU A 63 -0.92 -16.75 -3.77
C GLU A 63 -1.60 -15.49 -4.33
N THR A 64 -2.63 -15.65 -5.18
CA THR A 64 -3.45 -14.52 -5.62
C THR A 64 -4.22 -13.90 -4.45
N LEU A 65 -4.79 -14.72 -3.57
CA LEU A 65 -5.48 -14.24 -2.37
C LEU A 65 -4.54 -13.39 -1.51
N ASN A 66 -3.36 -13.91 -1.17
CA ASN A 66 -2.37 -13.16 -0.39
C ASN A 66 -1.95 -11.87 -1.10
N ALA A 67 -1.66 -11.91 -2.39
CA ALA A 67 -1.25 -10.74 -3.15
C ALA A 67 -2.36 -9.68 -3.26
N SER A 68 -3.64 -10.07 -3.25
CA SER A 68 -4.78 -9.15 -3.34
C SER A 68 -4.93 -8.22 -2.14
N ILE A 69 -4.34 -8.57 -1.01
CA ILE A 69 -4.28 -7.77 0.22
C ILE A 69 -2.87 -7.24 0.52
N GLY A 70 -1.94 -7.34 -0.43
CA GLY A 70 -0.59 -6.83 -0.26
C GLY A 70 0.36 -7.73 0.53
N GLN A 71 0.03 -9.00 0.69
CA GLN A 71 0.80 -10.01 1.42
C GLN A 71 1.51 -10.99 0.48
N GLY A 72 2.15 -12.01 1.05
CA GLY A 72 2.84 -13.07 0.31
C GLY A 72 4.19 -12.61 -0.24
N TYR A 73 4.38 -12.71 -1.54
CA TYR A 73 5.67 -12.38 -2.19
C TYR A 73 5.87 -10.88 -2.45
N ILE A 74 4.88 -10.04 -2.15
CA ILE A 74 5.00 -8.60 -2.39
C ILE A 74 5.99 -7.99 -1.40
N LEU A 75 7.04 -7.37 -1.94
CA LEU A 75 8.01 -6.58 -1.17
C LEU A 75 8.05 -5.17 -1.73
N THR A 76 7.89 -4.18 -0.86
CA THR A 76 7.88 -2.77 -1.27
C THR A 76 8.66 -1.91 -0.27
N LYS A 77 9.05 -0.72 -0.71
CA LYS A 77 9.71 0.27 0.12
C LYS A 77 8.78 1.44 0.43
N PRO A 78 8.99 2.16 1.55
CA PRO A 78 8.24 3.37 1.85
C PRO A 78 8.21 4.38 0.69
N LEU A 79 9.34 4.56 -0.01
CA LEU A 79 9.43 5.41 -1.18
C LEU A 79 8.50 4.98 -2.33
N GLN A 80 8.34 3.68 -2.55
CA GLN A 80 7.42 3.18 -3.58
C GLN A 80 5.96 3.36 -3.15
N LEU A 81 5.66 3.18 -1.88
CA LEU A 81 4.32 3.42 -1.33
C LEU A 81 3.92 4.89 -1.44
N VAL A 82 4.78 5.82 -1.05
CA VAL A 82 4.49 7.25 -1.20
C VAL A 82 4.39 7.66 -2.66
N THR A 83 5.17 7.06 -3.56
CA THR A 83 5.06 7.30 -5.01
C THR A 83 3.73 6.81 -5.56
N MET A 84 3.27 5.63 -5.15
CA MET A 84 1.95 5.09 -5.51
C MET A 84 0.84 6.06 -5.09
N VAL A 85 0.87 6.51 -3.84
CA VAL A 85 -0.13 7.45 -3.31
C VAL A 85 -0.08 8.79 -4.04
N SER A 86 1.12 9.30 -4.33
CA SER A 86 1.30 10.54 -5.11
C SER A 86 0.70 10.43 -6.51
N ARG A 87 0.86 9.29 -7.19
CA ARG A 87 0.24 9.02 -8.50
C ARG A 87 -1.28 8.97 -8.44
N ILE A 88 -1.85 8.41 -7.38
CA ILE A 88 -3.31 8.40 -7.15
C ILE A 88 -3.80 9.82 -6.85
N ALA A 89 -3.17 10.50 -5.89
CA ALA A 89 -3.54 11.84 -5.44
C ALA A 89 -3.49 12.88 -6.57
N SER A 90 -2.50 12.79 -7.45
CA SER A 90 -2.30 13.68 -8.59
C SER A 90 -3.18 13.37 -9.80
N ASN A 91 -4.25 12.59 -9.67
CA ASN A 91 -5.10 12.16 -10.79
C ASN A 91 -4.35 11.38 -11.88
N GLY A 92 -3.43 10.50 -11.48
CA GLY A 92 -2.74 9.58 -12.38
C GLY A 92 -1.55 10.19 -13.13
N PHE A 93 -0.98 11.28 -12.66
CA PHE A 93 0.32 11.70 -13.18
C PHE A 93 1.41 10.73 -12.75
N LYS A 94 2.28 10.35 -13.70
CA LYS A 94 3.43 9.46 -13.48
C LYS A 94 4.54 10.18 -12.71
N ILE A 95 4.23 10.52 -11.46
CA ILE A 95 5.20 11.17 -10.56
C ILE A 95 6.42 10.27 -10.38
N THR A 96 7.59 10.85 -10.52
CA THR A 96 8.89 10.23 -10.23
C THR A 96 9.56 11.01 -9.12
N PRO A 97 9.90 10.38 -7.99
CA PRO A 97 10.54 11.07 -6.88
C PRO A 97 11.92 11.61 -7.28
N THR A 98 12.29 12.77 -6.73
CA THR A 98 13.58 13.42 -6.92
C THR A 98 13.91 14.31 -5.73
N PHE A 99 15.18 14.43 -5.39
CA PHE A 99 15.69 15.43 -4.42
C PHE A 99 16.03 16.77 -5.10
N LYS A 100 16.07 16.81 -6.45
CA LYS A 100 16.43 18.03 -7.20
C LYS A 100 15.20 18.90 -7.45
N ILE A 101 15.22 20.11 -6.95
CA ILE A 101 14.19 21.11 -7.19
C ILE A 101 14.20 21.51 -8.67
N GLY A 102 13.02 21.63 -9.27
CA GLY A 102 12.84 22.11 -10.65
C GLY A 102 13.17 21.11 -11.77
N LYS A 103 13.48 19.85 -11.46
CA LYS A 103 13.85 18.83 -12.45
C LYS A 103 12.72 18.49 -13.44
N ASN A 104 11.47 18.74 -13.09
CA ASN A 104 10.30 18.38 -13.90
C ASN A 104 9.59 19.60 -14.52
N LYS A 105 10.34 20.52 -15.10
CA LYS A 105 9.79 21.73 -15.74
C LYS A 105 8.74 21.45 -16.84
N ASN A 106 8.80 20.29 -17.49
CA ASN A 106 7.88 19.88 -18.55
C ASN A 106 6.65 19.10 -18.05
N GLY A 107 6.47 19.00 -16.72
CA GLY A 107 5.39 18.23 -16.12
C GLY A 107 5.58 16.71 -16.19
N PHE A 108 4.59 16.00 -15.67
CA PHE A 108 4.58 14.54 -15.69
C PHE A 108 3.59 14.03 -16.72
N GLN A 109 3.95 12.95 -17.42
CA GLN A 109 3.01 12.22 -18.28
C GLN A 109 1.88 11.64 -17.44
N ARG A 110 0.71 11.50 -18.02
CA ARG A 110 -0.40 10.80 -17.39
C ARG A 110 -0.27 9.29 -17.60
N LEU A 111 -0.60 8.56 -16.56
CA LEU A 111 -0.82 7.12 -16.66
C LEU A 111 -2.16 6.87 -17.37
N ASP A 112 -2.20 5.82 -18.17
CA ASP A 112 -3.44 5.31 -18.75
C ASP A 112 -4.27 4.61 -17.65
N ILE A 113 -4.99 5.41 -16.86
CA ILE A 113 -5.91 4.99 -15.80
C ILE A 113 -7.16 5.88 -15.93
N ASN A 114 -8.33 5.26 -15.90
CA ASN A 114 -9.59 5.98 -15.96
C ASN A 114 -9.75 6.90 -14.75
N ASN A 115 -10.07 8.18 -15.00
CA ASN A 115 -10.25 9.18 -13.95
C ASN A 115 -11.37 8.82 -12.96
N GLN A 116 -12.46 8.24 -13.42
CA GLN A 116 -13.55 7.81 -12.55
C GLN A 116 -13.07 6.77 -11.51
N HIS A 117 -12.18 5.86 -11.91
CA HIS A 117 -11.58 4.90 -10.99
C HIS A 117 -10.69 5.57 -9.96
N LEU A 118 -9.87 6.55 -10.39
CA LEU A 118 -9.04 7.34 -9.47
C LEU A 118 -9.89 8.13 -8.48
N ASP A 119 -10.95 8.76 -8.94
CA ASP A 119 -11.86 9.53 -8.08
C ASP A 119 -12.59 8.63 -7.08
N TYR A 120 -12.98 7.43 -7.50
CA TYR A 120 -13.56 6.43 -6.59
C TYR A 120 -12.57 6.03 -5.49
N ILE A 121 -11.31 5.74 -5.86
CA ILE A 121 -10.26 5.36 -4.91
C ILE A 121 -9.94 6.52 -3.96
N LYS A 122 -9.82 7.76 -4.46
CA LYS A 122 -9.58 8.94 -3.62
C LYS A 122 -10.69 9.15 -2.59
N LYS A 123 -11.95 9.04 -3.00
CA LYS A 123 -13.11 9.08 -2.09
C LYS A 123 -13.07 7.95 -1.05
N ALA A 124 -12.68 6.74 -1.47
CA ALA A 124 -12.53 5.62 -0.54
C ALA A 124 -11.39 5.85 0.47
N MET A 125 -10.27 6.44 0.04
CA MET A 125 -9.15 6.81 0.93
C MET A 125 -9.53 7.94 1.89
N GLU A 126 -10.31 8.91 1.46
CA GLU A 126 -10.86 9.96 2.32
C GLU A 126 -11.78 9.37 3.41
N ARG A 127 -12.62 8.40 3.06
CA ARG A 127 -13.51 7.71 4.01
C ARG A 127 -12.78 6.83 5.03
N VAL A 128 -11.53 6.49 4.82
CA VAL A 128 -10.70 5.84 5.85
C VAL A 128 -10.54 6.74 7.08
N ILE A 129 -10.49 8.05 6.86
CA ILE A 129 -10.33 9.08 7.89
C ILE A 129 -11.69 9.67 8.32
N THR A 130 -12.57 9.99 7.36
CA THR A 130 -13.81 10.74 7.63
C THR A 130 -15.01 9.85 7.89
N GLY A 131 -14.99 8.61 7.43
CA GLY A 131 -16.11 7.67 7.52
C GLY A 131 -16.33 7.15 8.94
N LYS A 132 -17.59 6.92 9.31
CA LYS A 132 -17.98 6.38 10.63
C LYS A 132 -17.30 5.05 10.97
N LYS A 133 -16.98 4.24 9.96
CA LYS A 133 -16.30 2.94 10.08
C LYS A 133 -14.88 2.95 9.50
N GLY A 134 -14.29 4.14 9.28
CA GLY A 134 -12.95 4.30 8.77
C GLY A 134 -11.90 3.79 9.75
N THR A 135 -10.89 3.06 9.23
CA THR A 135 -9.86 2.45 10.08
C THR A 135 -8.93 3.47 10.74
N ALA A 136 -8.90 4.72 10.27
CA ALA A 136 -8.15 5.82 10.88
C ALA A 136 -9.04 7.01 11.30
N LYS A 137 -10.33 6.79 11.56
CA LYS A 137 -11.30 7.82 11.90
C LYS A 137 -10.96 8.68 13.13
N ASN A 138 -10.17 8.13 14.05
CA ASN A 138 -9.77 8.83 15.28
C ASN A 138 -8.60 9.81 15.07
N TYR A 139 -7.99 9.83 13.88
CA TYR A 139 -6.80 10.60 13.58
C TYR A 139 -7.07 11.67 12.52
N LYS A 140 -8.24 12.31 12.61
CA LYS A 140 -8.58 13.46 11.76
C LYS A 140 -7.71 14.64 12.12
N ILE A 141 -7.15 15.30 11.11
CA ILE A 141 -6.54 16.61 11.30
C ILE A 141 -7.65 17.61 11.58
N GLY A 142 -7.62 18.22 12.76
CA GLY A 142 -8.68 19.13 13.22
C GLY A 142 -8.76 20.48 12.51
N THR A 143 -7.82 20.77 11.61
CA THR A 143 -7.75 22.06 10.91
C THR A 143 -8.61 22.01 9.64
N LYS A 144 -9.56 22.93 9.51
CA LYS A 144 -10.41 23.11 8.33
C LYS A 144 -9.53 23.34 7.09
N ASN A 145 -9.83 22.66 5.98
CA ASN A 145 -9.10 22.65 4.70
C ASN A 145 -7.81 21.79 4.66
N PHE A 146 -7.55 21.01 5.70
CA PHE A 146 -6.43 20.05 5.72
C PHE A 146 -6.90 18.61 5.91
N GLU A 147 -8.12 18.31 5.43
CA GLU A 147 -8.61 16.94 5.44
C GLU A 147 -7.60 16.03 4.73
N MET A 148 -7.33 14.91 5.36
CA MET A 148 -6.40 13.90 4.85
C MET A 148 -7.16 12.73 4.24
N ALA A 149 -6.60 12.12 3.22
CA ALA A 149 -7.01 10.83 2.70
C ALA A 149 -5.87 9.82 2.86
N GLY A 150 -6.19 8.57 3.20
CA GLY A 150 -5.14 7.60 3.44
C GLY A 150 -5.62 6.16 3.50
N LYS A 151 -4.71 5.26 3.86
CA LYS A 151 -4.97 3.84 4.07
C LYS A 151 -4.02 3.29 5.12
N THR A 152 -4.58 2.61 6.10
CA THR A 152 -3.84 1.83 7.10
C THR A 152 -3.42 0.48 6.51
N GLY A 153 -2.28 -0.03 6.92
CA GLY A 153 -1.79 -1.36 6.59
C GLY A 153 -1.19 -2.03 7.82
N THR A 154 -1.31 -3.35 7.87
CA THR A 154 -0.62 -4.20 8.85
C THR A 154 0.02 -5.32 8.06
N VAL A 155 1.34 -5.43 8.13
CA VAL A 155 2.11 -6.44 7.39
C VAL A 155 2.52 -7.55 8.33
N GLN A 156 2.03 -8.74 8.04
CA GLN A 156 2.32 -9.94 8.81
C GLN A 156 3.79 -10.35 8.64
N VAL A 157 4.51 -10.46 9.76
CA VAL A 157 5.93 -10.85 9.78
C VAL A 157 6.07 -12.37 9.94
N VAL A 158 5.23 -12.98 10.76
CA VAL A 158 5.30 -14.42 11.08
C VAL A 158 4.09 -15.14 10.48
N ARG A 159 4.34 -16.30 9.87
CA ARG A 159 3.27 -17.15 9.37
C ARG A 159 2.45 -17.70 10.56
N ILE A 160 1.13 -17.49 10.53
CA ILE A 160 0.20 -18.11 11.46
C ILE A 160 -0.04 -19.55 11.00
N SER A 161 0.30 -20.52 11.85
CA SER A 161 0.08 -21.94 11.57
C SER A 161 -1.40 -22.32 11.66
N LYS A 162 -1.75 -23.52 11.15
CA LYS A 162 -3.11 -24.04 11.29
C LYS A 162 -3.46 -24.30 12.76
N ALA A 163 -2.54 -24.87 13.53
CA ALA A 163 -2.70 -25.09 14.97
C ALA A 163 -2.95 -23.79 15.73
N GLU A 164 -2.13 -22.74 15.47
CA GLU A 164 -2.32 -21.43 16.10
C GLU A 164 -3.68 -20.79 15.75
N ARG A 165 -4.24 -21.08 14.57
CA ARG A 165 -5.60 -20.61 14.21
C ARG A 165 -6.70 -21.36 14.96
N GLU A 166 -6.51 -22.63 15.24
CA GLU A 166 -7.46 -23.49 15.98
C GLU A 166 -7.42 -23.21 17.48
N GLU A 167 -6.24 -22.96 18.03
CA GLU A 167 -6.02 -22.66 19.46
C GLU A 167 -6.26 -21.20 19.83
N GLY A 168 -6.27 -20.30 18.84
CA GLY A 168 -6.37 -18.86 19.00
C GLY A 168 -5.09 -18.14 18.58
N VAL A 169 -5.25 -17.12 17.71
CA VAL A 169 -4.12 -16.33 17.22
C VAL A 169 -3.56 -15.46 18.33
N VAL A 170 -2.26 -15.59 18.62
CA VAL A 170 -1.56 -14.75 19.61
C VAL A 170 -1.59 -13.30 19.15
N LYS A 171 -2.02 -12.39 20.03
CA LYS A 171 -2.06 -10.95 19.73
C LYS A 171 -0.65 -10.38 19.55
N ASN A 172 -0.51 -9.31 18.76
CA ASN A 172 0.79 -8.67 18.54
C ASN A 172 1.47 -8.20 19.83
N GLU A 173 0.70 -7.69 20.78
CA GLU A 173 1.19 -7.22 22.09
C GLU A 173 1.81 -8.34 22.94
N ASP A 174 1.33 -9.59 22.78
CA ASP A 174 1.78 -10.76 23.49
C ASP A 174 2.95 -11.51 22.79
N ARG A 175 3.31 -11.05 21.56
CA ARG A 175 4.43 -11.62 20.80
C ARG A 175 5.74 -10.95 21.15
N ASP A 176 6.83 -11.70 21.03
CA ASP A 176 8.18 -11.13 21.01
C ASP A 176 8.24 -9.98 20.00
N TRP A 177 8.91 -8.87 20.34
CA TRP A 177 8.95 -7.68 19.50
C TRP A 177 9.30 -7.98 18.03
N LYS A 178 10.34 -8.78 17.76
CA LYS A 178 10.77 -9.17 16.41
C LYS A 178 9.75 -9.98 15.61
N LYS A 179 8.73 -10.52 16.25
CA LYS A 179 7.66 -11.32 15.63
C LYS A 179 6.37 -10.53 15.44
N ARG A 180 6.31 -9.28 15.92
CA ARG A 180 5.15 -8.42 15.74
C ARG A 180 5.05 -7.96 14.29
N ASP A 181 3.84 -7.73 13.84
CA ASP A 181 3.56 -7.22 12.50
C ASP A 181 4.10 -5.79 12.33
N HIS A 182 4.41 -5.38 11.10
CA HIS A 182 4.76 -4.00 10.81
C HIS A 182 3.49 -3.16 10.67
N ALA A 183 3.49 -1.97 11.29
CA ALA A 183 2.41 -1.00 11.16
C ALA A 183 2.71 -0.04 10.01
N LEU A 184 1.73 0.17 9.11
CA LEU A 184 1.87 1.03 7.95
C LEU A 184 0.70 2.02 7.87
N PHE A 185 1.02 3.21 7.38
CA PHE A 185 0.04 4.18 6.91
C PHE A 185 0.58 4.87 5.67
N VAL A 186 -0.29 5.09 4.70
CA VAL A 186 -0.02 5.93 3.54
C VAL A 186 -1.13 6.94 3.39
N GLY A 187 -0.79 8.17 3.02
CA GLY A 187 -1.79 9.21 2.89
C GLY A 187 -1.32 10.41 2.09
N TYR A 188 -2.24 11.32 1.87
CA TYR A 188 -1.98 12.61 1.25
C TYR A 188 -2.90 13.69 1.82
N ALA A 189 -2.46 14.92 1.78
CA ALA A 189 -3.21 16.08 2.25
C ALA A 189 -2.87 17.33 1.41
N PRO A 190 -3.79 18.31 1.30
CA PRO A 190 -5.23 18.20 1.55
C PRO A 190 -5.90 17.20 0.59
N ALA A 191 -7.00 16.56 1.03
CA ALA A 191 -7.68 15.52 0.23
C ALA A 191 -8.20 16.05 -1.12
N HIS A 192 -8.71 17.30 -1.15
CA HIS A 192 -9.29 17.91 -2.35
C HIS A 192 -8.27 18.62 -3.23
N ASN A 193 -7.13 19.04 -2.68
CA ASN A 193 -6.04 19.69 -3.42
C ASN A 193 -4.68 19.18 -2.92
N PRO A 194 -4.31 17.94 -3.26
CA PRO A 194 -3.13 17.27 -2.71
C PRO A 194 -1.84 18.04 -2.97
N LYS A 195 -1.09 18.32 -1.89
CA LYS A 195 0.22 18.97 -1.92
C LYS A 195 1.30 18.08 -1.33
N TYR A 196 0.93 17.25 -0.37
CA TYR A 196 1.83 16.40 0.38
C TYR A 196 1.36 14.97 0.31
N ALA A 197 2.29 14.03 0.21
CA ALA A 197 2.04 12.61 0.35
C ALA A 197 3.02 12.03 1.37
N ILE A 198 2.56 11.04 2.15
CA ILE A 198 3.34 10.42 3.22
C ILE A 198 3.23 8.90 3.14
N SER A 199 4.29 8.24 3.56
CA SER A 199 4.31 6.81 3.90
C SER A 199 5.00 6.65 5.24
N VAL A 200 4.29 6.10 6.20
CA VAL A 200 4.78 5.79 7.55
C VAL A 200 4.89 4.29 7.70
N VAL A 201 6.05 3.82 8.13
CA VAL A 201 6.31 2.42 8.45
C VAL A 201 6.92 2.37 9.83
N VAL A 202 6.27 1.63 10.74
CA VAL A 202 6.79 1.36 12.08
C VAL A 202 7.06 -0.14 12.15
N GLU A 203 8.33 -0.51 12.10
CA GLU A 203 8.74 -1.90 12.17
C GLU A 203 8.31 -2.52 13.50
N HIS A 204 7.69 -3.69 13.43
CA HIS A 204 7.17 -4.42 14.58
C HIS A 204 6.19 -3.62 15.47
N GLY A 205 5.56 -2.57 14.89
CA GLY A 205 4.64 -1.69 15.61
C GLY A 205 3.24 -2.29 15.83
N GLY A 206 2.93 -3.42 15.18
CA GLY A 206 1.65 -4.11 15.32
C GLY A 206 0.57 -3.55 14.40
N SER A 207 -0.20 -2.57 14.84
CA SER A 207 -1.38 -2.10 14.12
C SER A 207 -1.13 -0.80 13.34
N GLY A 208 -1.40 -0.81 12.04
CA GLY A 208 -1.32 0.39 11.21
C GLY A 208 -2.28 1.50 11.62
N SER A 209 -3.45 1.15 12.16
CA SER A 209 -4.44 2.14 12.61
C SER A 209 -4.06 2.83 13.92
N SER A 210 -3.50 2.10 14.87
CA SER A 210 -3.20 2.64 16.20
C SER A 210 -1.77 3.16 16.38
N VAL A 211 -0.84 2.74 15.49
CA VAL A 211 0.59 3.07 15.63
C VAL A 211 1.09 3.94 14.47
N ALA A 212 0.79 3.59 13.22
CA ALA A 212 1.32 4.34 12.08
C ALA A 212 0.43 5.53 11.65
N ALA A 213 -0.89 5.43 11.79
CA ALA A 213 -1.80 6.51 11.40
C ALA A 213 -1.75 7.76 12.30
N PRO A 214 -1.40 7.68 13.62
CA PRO A 214 -1.24 8.86 14.47
C PRO A 214 -0.03 9.73 14.17
N ILE A 215 1.03 9.17 13.54
CA ILE A 215 2.29 9.86 13.21
C ILE A 215 2.08 10.86 12.06
#